data_71844958618e779ce8fa1487514a47d5
#
_entry.id   71844958618e779ce8fa1487514a47d5
#
_cell.length_a   1.000
_cell.length_b   1.000
_cell.length_c   1.000
_cell.angle_alpha   90.00
_cell.angle_beta   90.00
_cell.angle_gamma   90.00
#
_symmetry.space_group_name_H-M   'P 1'
#
loop_
_entity.id
_entity.type
_entity.pdbx_description
1 polymer ?
#
loop_
_entity_poly.entity_id
_entity_poly.type
_entity_poly.pdbx_seq_one_letter_code
_entity_poly.pdbx_strand_id
1 'polypeptide(L)'
;MFGIFLTSQIYANEFKVGFAELSITPELIDQWEDINNDAQFDSDIDRWTDVNGNNKFDAVWMAGFQNKRAAQGVKDDLMAVTAVIDDGQTRIGIISADTIGLMRKFVLSVREDVPKEWGLDYIMVH
;
A
#
# COMPACT_ATOMS: atom_id res chain seq x y z
N MET A 1 36.17 -15.31 53.79
CA MET A 1 35.88 -14.27 52.82
C MET A 1 35.21 -14.96 51.62
N PHE A 2 33.88 -14.96 51.58
CA PHE A 2 33.13 -15.58 50.48
C PHE A 2 32.88 -14.54 49.37
N GLY A 3 33.48 -14.75 48.21
CA GLY A 3 33.22 -13.92 47.04
C GLY A 3 31.92 -14.35 46.38
N ILE A 4 30.95 -13.43 46.30
CA ILE A 4 29.71 -13.62 45.54
C ILE A 4 30.04 -13.30 44.07
N PHE A 5 30.11 -14.33 43.23
CA PHE A 5 30.14 -14.14 41.77
C PHE A 5 28.72 -13.81 41.28
N LEU A 6 28.45 -12.55 40.99
CA LEU A 6 27.29 -12.12 40.25
C LEU A 6 27.51 -12.47 38.78
N THR A 7 26.93 -13.57 38.31
CA THR A 7 26.83 -13.85 36.88
C THR A 7 25.68 -13.04 36.31
N SER A 8 25.98 -11.96 35.63
CA SER A 8 24.99 -11.28 34.78
C SER A 8 24.65 -12.19 33.61
N GLN A 9 23.47 -12.75 33.59
CA GLN A 9 22.95 -13.41 32.39
C GLN A 9 22.61 -12.33 31.39
N ILE A 10 23.35 -12.26 30.29
CA ILE A 10 23.01 -11.46 29.13
C ILE A 10 21.97 -12.29 28.35
N TYR A 11 20.70 -11.94 28.51
CA TYR A 11 19.66 -12.46 27.60
C TYR A 11 19.82 -11.74 26.27
N ALA A 12 20.30 -12.43 25.24
CA ALA A 12 20.18 -11.94 23.90
C ALA A 12 18.67 -12.00 23.54
N ASN A 13 18.05 -10.84 23.36
CA ASN A 13 16.69 -10.79 22.85
C ASN A 13 16.68 -11.42 21.45
N GLU A 14 15.71 -12.28 21.22
CA GLU A 14 15.56 -12.93 19.90
C GLU A 14 15.09 -11.88 18.89
N PHE A 15 15.91 -11.64 17.86
CA PHE A 15 15.56 -10.74 16.78
C PHE A 15 14.70 -11.50 15.76
N LYS A 16 13.48 -11.01 15.50
CA LYS A 16 12.52 -11.62 14.57
C LYS A 16 12.19 -10.67 13.44
N VAL A 17 12.03 -11.23 12.25
CA VAL A 17 11.58 -10.49 11.08
C VAL A 17 10.50 -11.30 10.37
N GLY A 18 9.39 -10.64 10.02
CA GLY A 18 8.31 -11.20 9.23
C GLY A 18 8.06 -10.36 7.99
N PHE A 19 7.58 -10.98 6.91
CA PHE A 19 7.23 -10.32 5.66
C PHE A 19 5.85 -10.77 5.21
N ALA A 20 5.13 -9.87 4.56
CA ALA A 20 3.87 -10.14 3.87
C ALA A 20 3.76 -9.24 2.66
N GLU A 21 3.02 -9.69 1.65
CA GLU A 21 2.67 -8.90 0.47
C GLU A 21 1.20 -9.10 0.10
N LEU A 22 0.61 -8.08 -0.50
CA LEU A 22 -0.78 -8.10 -0.96
C LEU A 22 -0.90 -7.23 -2.21
N SER A 23 -1.63 -7.72 -3.22
CA SER A 23 -2.03 -6.88 -4.36
C SER A 23 -3.00 -5.79 -3.89
N ILE A 24 -2.68 -4.55 -4.27
CA ILE A 24 -3.50 -3.36 -4.06
C ILE A 24 -3.99 -2.77 -5.39
N THR A 25 -3.88 -3.54 -6.47
CA THR A 25 -4.35 -3.15 -7.80
C THR A 25 -5.84 -2.84 -7.76
N PRO A 26 -6.27 -1.63 -8.13
CA PRO A 26 -7.69 -1.31 -8.21
C PRO A 26 -8.39 -2.14 -9.28
N GLU A 27 -9.62 -2.55 -9.00
CA GLU A 27 -10.48 -3.14 -10.01
C GLU A 27 -10.89 -2.08 -11.04
N LEU A 28 -10.76 -2.42 -12.33
CA LEU A 28 -11.26 -1.58 -13.42
C LEU A 28 -12.76 -1.86 -13.58
N ILE A 29 -13.59 -0.88 -13.21
CA ILE A 29 -15.05 -1.02 -13.26
C ILE A 29 -15.53 -0.83 -14.70
N ASP A 30 -15.24 0.34 -15.29
CA ASP A 30 -15.64 0.65 -16.65
C ASP A 30 -14.49 0.50 -17.63
N GLN A 31 -14.84 0.21 -18.87
CA GLN A 31 -13.89 0.07 -19.98
C GLN A 31 -14.08 1.21 -20.97
N TRP A 32 -13.00 1.64 -21.58
CA TRP A 32 -13.03 2.69 -22.59
C TRP A 32 -12.10 2.40 -23.77
N GLU A 33 -12.40 3.02 -24.89
CA GLU A 33 -11.64 2.94 -26.14
C GLU A 33 -11.13 4.34 -26.50
N ASP A 34 -9.80 4.46 -26.58
CA ASP A 34 -9.12 5.69 -27.00
C ASP A 34 -9.18 5.82 -28.53
N ILE A 35 -10.14 6.60 -29.03
CA ILE A 35 -10.44 6.70 -30.47
C ILE A 35 -9.38 7.52 -31.21
N ASN A 36 -8.84 8.55 -30.56
CA ASN A 36 -7.87 9.46 -31.18
C ASN A 36 -6.41 9.10 -30.85
N ASN A 37 -6.17 8.08 -30.03
CA ASN A 37 -4.86 7.59 -29.60
C ASN A 37 -4.00 8.64 -28.89
N ASP A 38 -4.62 9.48 -28.08
CA ASP A 38 -3.91 10.50 -27.28
C ASP A 38 -3.65 10.07 -25.82
N ALA A 39 -4.12 8.88 -25.44
CA ALA A 39 -4.03 8.29 -24.11
C ALA A 39 -4.74 9.13 -23.01
N GLN A 40 -5.73 9.93 -23.39
CA GLN A 40 -6.54 10.73 -22.48
C GLN A 40 -8.02 10.45 -22.74
N PHE A 41 -8.79 10.24 -21.69
CA PHE A 41 -10.21 10.03 -21.82
C PHE A 41 -10.95 11.36 -22.06
N ASP A 42 -11.71 11.43 -23.16
CA ASP A 42 -12.62 12.51 -23.47
C ASP A 42 -13.99 11.95 -23.86
N SER A 43 -15.00 12.21 -23.05
CA SER A 43 -16.36 11.69 -23.27
C SER A 43 -17.03 12.15 -24.58
N ASP A 44 -16.52 13.21 -25.20
CA ASP A 44 -17.05 13.72 -26.49
C ASP A 44 -16.40 13.01 -27.68
N ILE A 45 -15.26 12.33 -27.49
CA ILE A 45 -14.48 11.67 -28.54
C ILE A 45 -14.48 10.16 -28.33
N ASP A 46 -14.19 9.72 -27.07
CA ASP A 46 -13.96 8.34 -26.73
C ASP A 46 -15.26 7.61 -26.39
N ARG A 47 -15.21 6.30 -26.58
CA ARG A 47 -16.31 5.42 -26.18
C ARG A 47 -16.00 4.77 -24.87
N TRP A 48 -17.02 4.56 -24.08
CA TRP A 48 -16.90 3.80 -22.83
C TRP A 48 -18.14 2.94 -22.58
N THR A 49 -17.97 1.93 -21.76
CA THR A 49 -19.02 1.00 -21.38
C THR A 49 -19.27 1.13 -19.89
N ASP A 50 -20.50 1.53 -19.54
CA ASP A 50 -20.98 1.57 -18.16
C ASP A 50 -21.32 0.14 -17.71
N VAL A 51 -20.39 -0.51 -17.03
CA VAL A 51 -20.53 -1.91 -16.62
C VAL A 51 -21.46 -2.05 -15.42
N ASN A 52 -21.47 -1.08 -14.52
CA ASN A 52 -22.29 -1.12 -13.32
C ASN A 52 -23.66 -0.43 -13.45
N GLY A 53 -23.95 0.24 -14.58
CA GLY A 53 -25.24 0.84 -14.89
C GLY A 53 -25.56 2.11 -14.10
N ASN A 54 -24.55 2.84 -13.62
CA ASN A 54 -24.74 4.03 -12.82
C ASN A 54 -24.76 5.36 -13.63
N ASN A 55 -24.57 5.28 -14.95
CA ASN A 55 -24.49 6.39 -15.91
C ASN A 55 -23.33 7.38 -15.64
N LYS A 56 -22.23 6.87 -15.09
CA LYS A 56 -20.99 7.61 -14.85
C LYS A 56 -19.83 6.77 -15.32
N PHE A 57 -18.77 7.42 -15.79
CA PHE A 57 -17.53 6.73 -16.09
C PHE A 57 -16.69 6.55 -14.83
N ASP A 58 -16.62 5.32 -14.34
CA ASP A 58 -15.88 4.93 -13.14
C ASP A 58 -14.46 4.51 -13.50
N ALA A 59 -13.61 5.52 -13.74
CA ALA A 59 -12.23 5.33 -14.15
C ALA A 59 -11.27 5.11 -12.97
N VAL A 60 -10.30 4.23 -13.17
CA VAL A 60 -9.07 4.26 -12.40
C VAL A 60 -8.11 5.23 -13.08
N TRP A 61 -7.89 6.38 -12.46
CA TRP A 61 -7.02 7.41 -13.00
C TRP A 61 -5.55 7.11 -12.73
N MET A 62 -4.75 7.02 -13.79
CA MET A 62 -3.32 6.76 -13.65
C MET A 62 -2.59 7.99 -13.13
N ALA A 63 -1.64 7.76 -12.25
CA ALA A 63 -0.75 8.79 -11.73
C ALA A 63 0.19 9.33 -12.82
N GLY A 64 0.70 10.54 -12.61
CA GLY A 64 1.65 11.21 -13.50
C GLY A 64 1.26 12.64 -13.81
N PHE A 65 2.03 13.29 -14.68
CA PHE A 65 1.88 14.71 -14.99
C PHE A 65 0.80 15.00 -16.06
N GLN A 66 0.33 13.97 -16.77
CA GLN A 66 -0.76 14.12 -17.73
C GLN A 66 -2.10 13.89 -17.03
N ASN A 67 -3.06 14.76 -17.30
CA ASN A 67 -4.43 14.64 -16.83
C ASN A 67 -5.24 13.65 -17.67
N LYS A 68 -6.40 13.24 -17.17
CA LYS A 68 -7.40 12.43 -17.88
C LYS A 68 -6.90 11.06 -18.39
N ARG A 69 -5.82 10.53 -17.83
CA ARG A 69 -5.33 9.19 -18.19
C ARG A 69 -6.08 8.13 -17.40
N ALA A 70 -7.14 7.59 -17.97
CA ALA A 70 -7.84 6.44 -17.41
C ALA A 70 -7.10 5.14 -17.78
N ALA A 71 -6.99 4.21 -16.86
CA ALA A 71 -6.39 2.91 -17.12
C ALA A 71 -7.29 2.08 -18.06
N GLN A 72 -6.68 1.43 -19.06
CA GLN A 72 -7.36 0.53 -19.99
C GLN A 72 -7.12 -0.94 -19.65
N GLY A 73 -6.24 -1.21 -18.72
CA GLY A 73 -5.87 -2.57 -18.30
C GLY A 73 -4.82 -2.55 -17.21
N VAL A 74 -4.56 -3.71 -16.65
CA VAL A 74 -3.50 -3.96 -15.68
C VAL A 74 -2.38 -4.69 -16.40
N LYS A 75 -1.18 -4.13 -16.39
CA LYS A 75 0.00 -4.79 -16.93
C LYS A 75 0.68 -5.66 -15.87
N ASP A 76 0.92 -5.06 -14.73
CA ASP A 76 1.51 -5.70 -13.56
C ASP A 76 0.72 -5.24 -12.33
N ASP A 77 0.57 -6.13 -11.35
CA ASP A 77 -0.11 -5.78 -10.10
C ASP A 77 0.66 -4.72 -9.31
N LEU A 78 -0.09 -3.80 -8.72
CA LEU A 78 0.43 -2.91 -7.69
C LEU A 78 0.45 -3.68 -6.37
N MET A 79 1.57 -3.60 -5.65
CA MET A 79 1.77 -4.35 -4.42
C MET A 79 1.89 -3.44 -3.21
N ALA A 80 1.40 -3.93 -2.08
CA ALA A 80 1.80 -3.47 -0.77
C ALA A 80 2.65 -4.56 -0.12
N VAL A 81 3.87 -4.23 0.26
CA VAL A 81 4.80 -5.14 0.93
C VAL A 81 5.06 -4.64 2.34
N THR A 82 4.99 -5.55 3.30
CA THR A 82 5.20 -5.23 4.71
C THR A 82 6.35 -6.04 5.28
N ALA A 83 7.22 -5.37 6.03
CA ALA A 83 8.19 -6.00 6.92
C ALA A 83 7.87 -5.63 8.37
N VAL A 84 7.91 -6.62 9.27
CA VAL A 84 7.81 -6.40 10.71
C VAL A 84 9.11 -6.86 11.35
N ILE A 85 9.70 -5.98 12.14
CA ILE A 85 10.95 -6.22 12.85
C ILE A 85 10.67 -6.14 14.34
N ASP A 86 11.12 -7.14 15.11
CA ASP A 86 10.91 -7.27 16.55
C ASP A 86 12.23 -7.69 17.22
N ASP A 87 12.73 -6.90 18.14
CA ASP A 87 13.94 -7.17 18.94
C ASP A 87 13.62 -7.69 20.34
N GLY A 88 12.34 -8.01 20.60
CA GLY A 88 11.83 -8.44 21.90
C GLY A 88 11.51 -7.29 22.87
N GLN A 89 11.81 -6.03 22.50
CA GLN A 89 11.45 -4.83 23.26
C GLN A 89 10.63 -3.86 22.40
N THR A 90 10.98 -3.74 21.13
CA THR A 90 10.36 -2.82 20.18
C THR A 90 9.96 -3.56 18.92
N ARG A 91 8.74 -3.31 18.46
CA ARG A 91 8.21 -3.90 17.22
C ARG A 91 7.86 -2.79 16.22
N ILE A 92 8.46 -2.86 15.03
CA ILE A 92 8.31 -1.86 13.97
C ILE A 92 7.70 -2.52 12.74
N GLY A 93 6.62 -1.94 12.23
CA GLY A 93 6.04 -2.27 10.93
C GLY A 93 6.48 -1.27 9.87
N ILE A 94 6.96 -1.77 8.73
CA ILE A 94 7.32 -0.96 7.57
C ILE A 94 6.46 -1.45 6.40
N ILE A 95 5.65 -0.55 5.85
CA ILE A 95 4.75 -0.83 4.73
C ILE A 95 5.24 -0.01 3.54
N SER A 96 5.57 -0.67 2.44
CA SER A 96 5.87 -0.06 1.15
C SER A 96 4.73 -0.36 0.17
N ALA A 97 4.22 0.66 -0.52
CA ALA A 97 3.13 0.51 -1.47
C ALA A 97 3.54 1.07 -2.84
N ASP A 98 3.17 0.37 -3.92
CA ASP A 98 3.42 0.78 -5.30
C ASP A 98 2.50 1.94 -5.69
N THR A 99 2.76 3.10 -5.08
CA THR A 99 2.03 4.34 -5.34
C THR A 99 3.01 5.48 -5.60
N ILE A 100 2.57 6.49 -6.35
CA ILE A 100 3.41 7.67 -6.64
C ILE A 100 3.66 8.51 -5.38
N GLY A 101 2.85 8.35 -4.37
CA GLY A 101 2.97 9.02 -3.08
C GLY A 101 1.71 8.87 -2.23
N LEU A 102 1.89 8.91 -0.93
CA LEU A 102 0.81 8.82 0.04
C LEU A 102 0.68 10.13 0.81
N MET A 103 -0.49 10.76 0.72
CA MET A 103 -0.79 11.94 1.54
C MET A 103 -0.89 11.54 3.01
N ARG A 104 -0.48 12.45 3.90
CA ARG A 104 -0.48 12.25 5.36
C ARG A 104 -1.79 11.64 5.90
N LYS A 105 -2.95 12.06 5.36
CA LYS A 105 -4.25 11.53 5.81
C LYS A 105 -4.37 10.02 5.61
N PHE A 106 -3.87 9.47 4.49
CA PHE A 106 -3.89 8.03 4.23
C PHE A 106 -2.91 7.28 5.12
N VAL A 107 -1.71 7.83 5.34
CA VAL A 107 -0.73 7.26 6.28
C VAL A 107 -1.32 7.16 7.69
N LEU A 108 -2.05 8.18 8.14
CA LEU A 108 -2.71 8.17 9.44
C LEU A 108 -3.84 7.14 9.49
N SER A 109 -4.67 7.04 8.44
CA SER A 109 -5.73 6.03 8.36
C SER A 109 -5.14 4.61 8.45
N VAL A 110 -4.10 4.30 7.68
CA VAL A 110 -3.42 2.99 7.77
C VAL A 110 -2.93 2.69 9.19
N ARG A 111 -2.34 3.68 9.87
CA ARG A 111 -1.87 3.51 11.25
C ARG A 111 -3.01 3.28 12.25
N GLU A 112 -4.17 3.89 12.02
CA GLU A 112 -5.37 3.73 12.84
C GLU A 112 -6.03 2.37 12.61
N ASP A 113 -5.97 1.86 11.37
CA ASP A 113 -6.59 0.58 10.96
C ASP A 113 -5.77 -0.65 11.41
N VAL A 114 -4.49 -0.48 11.71
CA VAL A 114 -3.66 -1.59 12.21
C VAL A 114 -4.13 -2.02 13.61
N PRO A 115 -4.49 -3.30 13.81
CA PRO A 115 -4.98 -3.80 15.08
C PRO A 115 -3.96 -3.59 16.22
N LYS A 116 -4.40 -3.01 17.32
CA LYS A 116 -3.53 -2.72 18.47
C LYS A 116 -2.97 -3.98 19.14
N GLU A 117 -3.68 -5.09 19.04
CA GLU A 117 -3.26 -6.40 19.54
C GLU A 117 -2.02 -6.95 18.83
N TRP A 118 -1.64 -6.41 17.66
CA TRP A 118 -0.39 -6.77 16.98
C TRP A 118 0.84 -6.18 17.68
N GLY A 119 0.63 -5.22 18.57
CA GLY A 119 1.68 -4.66 19.43
C GLY A 119 2.79 -3.98 18.66
N LEU A 120 2.47 -3.27 17.57
CA LEU A 120 3.44 -2.46 16.83
C LEU A 120 3.64 -1.13 17.56
N ASP A 121 4.87 -0.84 17.97
CA ASP A 121 5.23 0.44 18.59
C ASP A 121 5.32 1.56 17.56
N TYR A 122 5.78 1.22 16.35
CA TYR A 122 5.93 2.17 15.25
C TYR A 122 5.43 1.57 13.94
N ILE A 123 4.78 2.39 13.13
CA ILE A 123 4.33 2.03 11.78
C ILE A 123 4.83 3.11 10.81
N MET A 124 5.65 2.69 9.87
CA MET A 124 6.12 3.50 8.73
C MET A 124 5.34 3.08 7.48
N VAL A 125 4.86 4.06 6.72
CA VAL A 125 4.18 3.83 5.43
C VAL A 125 4.88 4.68 4.39
N HIS A 126 5.30 4.04 3.31
CA HIS A 126 6.06 4.64 2.22
C HIS A 126 5.43 4.33 0.87
#